data_1e503befae0d3c2dc2d05893e2540aae
#
_entry.id   1e503befae0d3c2dc2d05893e2540aae
#
_cell.length_a   1.000
_cell.length_b   1.000
_cell.length_c   1.000
_cell.angle_alpha   90.00
_cell.angle_beta   90.00
_cell.angle_gamma   90.00
#
_symmetry.space_group_name_H-M   'P 1'
#
loop_
_entity.id
_entity.type
_entity.pdbx_description
1 polymer ?
#
loop_
_entity_poly.entity_id
_entity_poly.type
_entity_poly.pdbx_seq_one_letter_code
_entity_poly.pdbx_strand_id
1 'polypeptide(L)'
;MKIQELTRNTRRKIGEAIHDFSLIREGDRLMVGLSGGKDSLLLLVSLKGLQTRSPVSFSIEACSVDPTGGKADLSPIARLCEALEVPYTVVPVPIFRLVEERAEKTPCSFCANMRRGILSSTTCQRGCSTLCLGHHLDDIVETTLMNLLFSGRFKCFAPLTWQDRTEIRVIRPLAYLEEVQVAREVDRLKLPLVDFRCPFSADNQRAWIKSQVAAL
;
A
#
# COMPACT_ATOMS: atom_id res chain seq x y z
N MET A 1 1.39 11.96 20.13
CA MET A 1 0.53 10.75 20.37
C MET A 1 1.45 9.55 20.47
N LYS A 2 1.51 8.84 21.62
CA LYS A 2 2.24 7.56 21.67
C LYS A 2 1.43 6.54 20.89
N ILE A 3 1.87 6.17 19.69
CA ILE A 3 1.27 5.07 18.95
C ILE A 3 1.56 3.78 19.70
N GLN A 4 0.51 3.02 20.03
CA GLN A 4 0.66 1.73 20.68
C GLN A 4 1.49 0.81 19.78
N GLU A 5 2.31 -0.04 20.40
CA GLU A 5 3.09 -1.02 19.64
C GLU A 5 2.18 -2.04 18.95
N LEU A 6 2.62 -2.54 17.81
CA LEU A 6 2.00 -3.69 17.13
C LEU A 6 1.96 -4.92 18.04
N THR A 7 0.94 -5.76 17.89
CA THR A 7 0.94 -7.07 18.54
C THR A 7 2.19 -7.88 18.16
N ARG A 8 2.63 -8.75 19.06
CA ARG A 8 3.80 -9.60 18.83
C ARG A 8 3.65 -10.44 17.56
N ASN A 9 2.45 -10.96 17.29
CA ASN A 9 2.18 -11.80 16.12
C ASN A 9 2.28 -11.00 14.82
N THR A 10 1.64 -9.82 14.74
CA THR A 10 1.70 -8.94 13.57
C THR A 10 3.14 -8.54 13.27
N ARG A 11 3.88 -8.10 14.29
CA ARG A 11 5.29 -7.74 14.16
C ARG A 11 6.16 -8.89 13.68
N ARG A 12 5.95 -10.12 14.21
CA ARG A 12 6.67 -11.33 13.80
C ARG A 12 6.43 -11.64 12.32
N LYS A 13 5.17 -11.71 11.87
CA LYS A 13 4.82 -12.00 10.47
C LYS A 13 5.41 -10.98 9.49
N ILE A 14 5.39 -9.68 9.84
CA ILE A 14 6.03 -8.64 9.02
C ILE A 14 7.55 -8.83 8.97
N GLY A 15 8.18 -9.10 10.13
CA GLY A 15 9.62 -9.36 10.21
C GLY A 15 10.04 -10.58 9.40
N GLU A 16 9.26 -11.67 9.45
CA GLU A 16 9.46 -12.87 8.65
C GLU A 16 9.40 -12.56 7.15
N ALA A 17 8.36 -11.85 6.68
CA ALA A 17 8.27 -11.46 5.28
C ALA A 17 9.45 -10.58 4.82
N ILE A 18 9.88 -9.62 5.67
CA ILE A 18 11.06 -8.78 5.37
C ILE A 18 12.32 -9.63 5.26
N HIS A 19 12.52 -10.57 6.16
CA HIS A 19 13.70 -11.45 6.19
C HIS A 19 13.70 -12.41 5.00
N ASP A 20 12.62 -13.18 4.81
CA ASP A 20 12.54 -14.25 3.83
C ASP A 20 12.69 -13.75 2.38
N PHE A 21 12.18 -12.54 2.10
CA PHE A 21 12.26 -11.92 0.78
C PHE A 21 13.35 -10.83 0.68
N SER A 22 14.15 -10.62 1.71
CA SER A 22 15.20 -9.59 1.74
C SER A 22 14.67 -8.21 1.31
N LEU A 23 13.51 -7.81 1.89
CA LEU A 23 12.76 -6.64 1.43
C LEU A 23 13.45 -5.32 1.76
N ILE A 24 14.13 -5.23 2.89
CA ILE A 24 14.81 -4.01 3.36
C ILE A 24 16.30 -4.28 3.50
N ARG A 25 17.11 -3.35 3.02
CA ARG A 25 18.58 -3.43 3.02
C ARG A 25 19.18 -2.25 3.78
N GLU A 26 20.45 -2.40 4.17
CA GLU A 26 21.21 -1.30 4.80
C GLU A 26 21.20 -0.07 3.90
N GLY A 27 20.91 1.09 4.50
CA GLY A 27 20.91 2.38 3.82
C GLY A 27 19.68 2.65 2.94
N ASP A 28 18.66 1.77 2.92
CA ASP A 28 17.46 1.99 2.11
C ASP A 28 16.72 3.27 2.48
N ARG A 29 16.24 3.98 1.46
CA ARG A 29 15.28 5.06 1.58
C ARG A 29 13.93 4.57 1.08
N LEU A 30 13.01 4.33 2.03
CA LEU A 30 11.69 3.76 1.77
C LEU A 30 10.66 4.86 1.52
N MET A 31 9.92 4.76 0.41
CA MET A 31 8.72 5.55 0.16
C MET A 31 7.49 4.69 0.45
N VAL A 32 6.68 5.07 1.43
CA VAL A 32 5.42 4.38 1.74
C VAL A 32 4.27 5.01 0.98
N GLY A 33 3.64 4.24 0.09
CA GLY A 33 2.44 4.68 -0.63
C GLY A 33 1.21 4.63 0.27
N LEU A 34 0.66 5.79 0.63
CA LEU A 34 -0.51 5.91 1.49
C LEU A 34 -1.78 6.15 0.66
N SER A 35 -2.68 5.16 0.69
CA SER A 35 -4.00 5.25 0.05
C SER A 35 -5.10 5.78 0.98
N GLY A 36 -4.81 6.02 2.25
CA GLY A 36 -5.80 6.32 3.29
C GLY A 36 -6.52 5.08 3.84
N GLY A 37 -6.42 3.94 3.16
CA GLY A 37 -6.99 2.68 3.61
C GLY A 37 -6.17 2.01 4.71
N LYS A 38 -6.82 1.08 5.43
CA LYS A 38 -6.30 0.35 6.58
C LYS A 38 -4.89 -0.24 6.35
N ASP A 39 -4.67 -0.84 5.18
CA ASP A 39 -3.45 -1.60 4.88
C ASP A 39 -2.23 -0.68 4.77
N SER A 40 -2.39 0.45 4.07
CA SER A 40 -1.32 1.44 3.87
C SER A 40 -0.94 2.15 5.17
N LEU A 41 -1.91 2.44 6.03
CA LEU A 41 -1.66 3.07 7.33
C LEU A 41 -0.99 2.08 8.30
N LEU A 42 -1.43 0.82 8.32
CA LEU A 42 -0.77 -0.22 9.10
C LEU A 42 0.68 -0.41 8.64
N LEU A 43 0.92 -0.43 7.33
CA LEU A 43 2.28 -0.53 6.78
C LEU A 43 3.18 0.60 7.29
N LEU A 44 2.72 1.86 7.24
CA LEU A 44 3.49 3.01 7.73
C LEU A 44 3.88 2.86 9.20
N VAL A 45 2.89 2.57 10.06
CA VAL A 45 3.11 2.40 11.51
C VAL A 45 4.04 1.22 11.79
N SER A 46 3.89 0.13 11.02
CA SER A 46 4.72 -1.07 11.15
C SER A 46 6.18 -0.79 10.82
N LEU A 47 6.44 -0.13 9.69
CA LEU A 47 7.81 0.20 9.29
C LEU A 47 8.45 1.19 10.25
N LYS A 48 7.70 2.19 10.74
CA LYS A 48 8.21 3.12 11.75
C LYS A 48 8.56 2.42 13.07
N GLY A 49 7.71 1.50 13.52
CA GLY A 49 7.97 0.70 14.72
C GLY A 49 9.14 -0.28 14.58
N LEU A 50 9.40 -0.75 13.35
CA LEU A 50 10.55 -1.61 13.05
C LEU A 50 11.86 -0.83 12.97
N GLN A 51 11.84 0.44 12.56
CA GLN A 51 13.03 1.26 12.35
C GLN A 51 13.97 1.29 13.56
N THR A 52 13.42 1.29 14.78
CA THR A 52 14.21 1.30 16.03
C THR A 52 14.75 -0.07 16.45
N ARG A 53 14.30 -1.15 15.80
CA ARG A 53 14.60 -2.55 16.21
C ARG A 53 15.25 -3.36 15.07
N SER A 54 15.34 -2.77 13.89
CA SER A 54 15.92 -3.40 12.72
C SER A 54 17.43 -3.56 12.89
N PRO A 55 18.00 -4.70 12.42
CA PRO A 55 19.45 -4.86 12.36
C PRO A 55 20.11 -4.02 11.25
N VAL A 56 19.31 -3.44 10.35
CA VAL A 56 19.77 -2.58 9.26
C VAL A 56 19.15 -1.19 9.39
N SER A 57 19.91 -0.16 9.02
CA SER A 57 19.45 1.23 9.04
C SER A 57 18.68 1.56 7.76
N PHE A 58 17.57 2.25 7.88
CA PHE A 58 16.79 2.75 6.74
C PHE A 58 16.01 4.02 7.12
N SER A 59 15.68 4.82 6.14
CA SER A 59 14.82 6.00 6.32
C SER A 59 13.44 5.77 5.69
N ILE A 60 12.44 6.54 6.14
CA ILE A 60 11.05 6.44 5.70
C ILE A 60 10.55 7.81 5.27
N GLU A 61 9.96 7.87 4.08
CA GLU A 61 9.11 8.95 3.60
C GLU A 61 7.74 8.38 3.21
N ALA A 62 6.71 9.21 3.20
CA ALA A 62 5.37 8.79 2.83
C ALA A 62 4.81 9.66 1.71
N CYS A 63 4.00 9.05 0.83
CA CYS A 63 3.36 9.75 -0.29
C CYS A 63 1.92 9.28 -0.49
N SER A 64 0.99 10.23 -0.64
CA SER A 64 -0.37 9.97 -1.11
C SER A 64 -0.56 10.54 -2.51
N VAL A 65 -1.18 9.76 -3.39
CA VAL A 65 -1.75 10.27 -4.64
C VAL A 65 -3.22 10.59 -4.38
N ASP A 66 -3.57 11.86 -4.46
CA ASP A 66 -4.97 12.30 -4.33
C ASP A 66 -5.67 12.22 -5.69
N PRO A 67 -6.58 11.23 -5.90
CA PRO A 67 -7.24 11.03 -7.18
C PRO A 67 -8.33 12.06 -7.48
N THR A 68 -8.67 12.91 -6.51
CA THR A 68 -9.69 13.97 -6.65
C THR A 68 -9.12 15.27 -7.22
N GLY A 69 -7.78 15.35 -7.36
CA GLY A 69 -7.09 16.56 -7.82
C GLY A 69 -6.98 17.67 -6.76
N GLY A 70 -6.83 17.29 -5.50
CA GLY A 70 -6.62 18.25 -4.39
C GLY A 70 -7.87 18.53 -3.56
N LYS A 71 -8.98 17.80 -3.79
CA LYS A 71 -10.24 17.99 -3.07
C LYS A 71 -10.42 17.06 -1.86
N ALA A 72 -9.57 16.04 -1.71
CA ALA A 72 -9.66 15.11 -0.59
C ALA A 72 -9.09 15.73 0.70
N ASP A 73 -9.76 15.49 1.82
CA ASP A 73 -9.22 15.83 3.13
C ASP A 73 -8.22 14.75 3.58
N LEU A 74 -6.94 15.03 3.38
CA LEU A 74 -5.82 14.19 3.82
C LEU A 74 -5.21 14.64 5.16
N SER A 75 -5.84 15.60 5.85
CA SER A 75 -5.33 16.09 7.13
C SER A 75 -5.19 15.00 8.21
N PRO A 76 -6.03 13.95 8.28
CA PRO A 76 -5.81 12.87 9.24
C PRO A 76 -4.52 12.10 8.98
N ILE A 77 -4.17 11.88 7.70
CA ILE A 77 -2.92 11.20 7.31
C ILE A 77 -1.72 12.10 7.60
N ALA A 78 -1.82 13.40 7.27
CA ALA A 78 -0.77 14.37 7.54
C ALA A 78 -0.43 14.44 9.03
N ARG A 79 -1.44 14.51 9.90
CA ARG A 79 -1.25 14.48 11.37
C ARG A 79 -0.62 13.17 11.86
N LEU A 80 -0.97 12.03 11.27
CA LEU A 80 -0.34 10.76 11.59
C LEU A 80 1.14 10.75 11.21
N CYS A 81 1.48 11.22 10.01
CA CYS A 81 2.86 11.30 9.54
C CYS A 81 3.69 12.26 10.41
N GLU A 82 3.13 13.42 10.79
CA GLU A 82 3.76 14.37 11.70
C GLU A 82 4.04 13.73 13.07
N ALA A 83 3.04 13.06 13.64
CA ALA A 83 3.17 12.37 14.94
C ALA A 83 4.20 11.23 14.92
N LEU A 84 4.47 10.66 13.74
CA LEU A 84 5.49 9.63 13.49
C LEU A 84 6.83 10.22 13.07
N GLU A 85 6.94 11.54 12.91
CA GLU A 85 8.14 12.20 12.37
C GLU A 85 8.54 11.59 11.01
N VAL A 86 7.55 11.38 10.11
CA VAL A 86 7.74 10.88 8.75
C VAL A 86 7.44 11.99 7.75
N PRO A 87 8.40 12.39 6.90
CA PRO A 87 8.15 13.34 5.82
C PRO A 87 7.01 12.85 4.93
N TYR A 88 6.04 13.73 4.65
CA TYR A 88 4.84 13.38 3.90
C TYR A 88 4.63 14.29 2.70
N THR A 89 4.36 13.69 1.55
CA THR A 89 4.10 14.39 0.28
C THR A 89 2.73 13.99 -0.26
N VAL A 90 1.96 14.96 -0.73
CA VAL A 90 0.70 14.73 -1.45
C VAL A 90 0.89 15.11 -2.91
N VAL A 91 0.51 14.22 -3.82
CA VAL A 91 0.50 14.47 -5.27
C VAL A 91 -0.94 14.54 -5.75
N PRO A 92 -1.51 15.73 -5.98
CA PRO A 92 -2.87 15.89 -6.47
C PRO A 92 -2.92 15.61 -7.97
N VAL A 93 -3.73 14.62 -8.39
CA VAL A 93 -3.97 14.31 -9.80
C VAL A 93 -5.43 13.97 -9.98
N PRO A 94 -6.18 14.63 -10.88
CA PRO A 94 -7.62 14.45 -11.04
C PRO A 94 -7.94 13.13 -11.78
N ILE A 95 -7.54 11.98 -11.20
CA ILE A 95 -7.68 10.67 -11.84
C ILE A 95 -9.17 10.34 -12.09
N PHE A 96 -10.06 10.66 -11.16
CA PHE A 96 -11.48 10.39 -11.32
C PHE A 96 -12.05 11.15 -12.53
N ARG A 97 -11.70 12.42 -12.69
CA ARG A 97 -12.07 13.21 -13.85
C ARG A 97 -11.50 12.65 -15.15
N LEU A 98 -10.24 12.19 -15.16
CA LEU A 98 -9.62 11.57 -16.34
C LEU A 98 -10.31 10.26 -16.75
N VAL A 99 -10.80 9.47 -15.79
CA VAL A 99 -11.60 8.26 -16.05
C VAL A 99 -12.91 8.62 -16.75
N GLU A 100 -13.61 9.66 -16.28
CA GLU A 100 -14.87 10.13 -16.86
C GLU A 100 -14.67 10.69 -18.27
N GLU A 101 -13.71 11.61 -18.45
CA GLU A 101 -13.42 12.25 -19.73
C GLU A 101 -13.02 11.25 -20.83
N ARG A 102 -12.36 10.15 -20.44
CA ARG A 102 -11.95 9.09 -21.38
C ARG A 102 -13.00 8.00 -21.60
N ALA A 103 -14.13 8.06 -20.89
CA ALA A 103 -15.11 6.98 -20.82
C ALA A 103 -14.44 5.60 -20.63
N GLU A 104 -13.51 5.52 -19.65
CA GLU A 104 -12.62 4.39 -19.45
C GLU A 104 -13.41 3.12 -19.12
N LYS A 105 -13.24 2.06 -19.91
CA LYS A 105 -13.98 0.80 -19.74
C LYS A 105 -13.57 0.03 -18.48
N THR A 106 -12.35 0.26 -18.00
CA THR A 106 -11.78 -0.41 -16.81
C THR A 106 -11.29 0.59 -15.79
N PRO A 107 -12.19 1.38 -15.15
CA PRO A 107 -11.83 2.48 -14.27
C PRO A 107 -10.85 2.10 -13.16
N CYS A 108 -11.08 0.96 -12.50
CA CYS A 108 -10.22 0.48 -11.41
C CYS A 108 -8.80 0.17 -11.87
N SER A 109 -8.64 -0.50 -13.02
CA SER A 109 -7.33 -0.82 -13.59
C SER A 109 -6.58 0.43 -14.02
N PHE A 110 -7.27 1.37 -14.68
CA PHE A 110 -6.71 2.65 -15.07
C PHE A 110 -6.22 3.45 -13.86
N CYS A 111 -7.08 3.62 -12.84
CA CYS A 111 -6.75 4.32 -11.60
C CYS A 111 -5.55 3.67 -10.88
N ALA A 112 -5.54 2.35 -10.75
CA ALA A 112 -4.45 1.62 -10.11
C ALA A 112 -3.11 1.80 -10.86
N ASN A 113 -3.13 1.75 -12.20
CA ASN A 113 -1.94 1.96 -13.03
C ASN A 113 -1.41 3.40 -12.92
N MET A 114 -2.31 4.40 -12.99
CA MET A 114 -1.96 5.80 -12.82
C MET A 114 -1.33 6.06 -11.44
N ARG A 115 -1.99 5.63 -10.36
CA ARG A 115 -1.48 5.81 -8.99
C ARG A 115 -0.12 5.15 -8.80
N ARG A 116 0.05 3.92 -9.29
CA ARG A 116 1.34 3.21 -9.22
C ARG A 116 2.43 3.94 -9.99
N GLY A 117 2.15 4.41 -11.22
CA GLY A 117 3.11 5.17 -12.01
C GLY A 117 3.55 6.46 -11.32
N ILE A 118 2.61 7.21 -10.75
CA ILE A 118 2.87 8.45 -10.01
C ILE A 118 3.71 8.15 -8.75
N LEU A 119 3.33 7.15 -7.95
CA LEU A 119 4.10 6.76 -6.76
C LEU A 119 5.53 6.36 -7.13
N SER A 120 5.72 5.56 -8.19
CA SER A 120 7.04 5.14 -8.63
C SER A 120 7.90 6.33 -9.09
N SER A 121 7.32 7.26 -9.87
CA SER A 121 8.02 8.47 -10.30
C SER A 121 8.38 9.37 -9.11
N THR A 122 7.45 9.56 -8.17
CA THR A 122 7.70 10.35 -6.95
C THR A 122 8.79 9.70 -6.09
N THR A 123 8.79 8.37 -5.96
CA THR A 123 9.83 7.61 -5.24
C THR A 123 11.21 7.91 -5.82
N CYS A 124 11.35 7.83 -7.15
CA CYS A 124 12.59 8.14 -7.85
C CYS A 124 12.99 9.62 -7.68
N GLN A 125 12.07 10.57 -7.90
CA GLN A 125 12.32 12.01 -7.77
C GLN A 125 12.77 12.42 -6.36
N ARG A 126 12.28 11.73 -5.33
CA ARG A 126 12.67 11.93 -3.94
C ARG A 126 13.99 11.24 -3.59
N GLY A 127 14.59 10.51 -4.52
CA GLY A 127 15.81 9.74 -4.31
C GLY A 127 15.60 8.54 -3.37
N CYS A 128 14.37 8.03 -3.25
CA CYS A 128 14.09 6.80 -2.51
C CYS A 128 14.43 5.58 -3.37
N SER A 129 15.02 4.56 -2.76
CA SER A 129 15.41 3.32 -3.44
C SER A 129 14.27 2.31 -3.56
N THR A 130 13.23 2.46 -2.75
CA THR A 130 12.22 1.41 -2.56
C THR A 130 10.84 2.01 -2.31
N LEU A 131 9.85 1.55 -3.08
CA LEU A 131 8.43 1.84 -2.87
C LEU A 131 7.78 0.71 -2.06
N CYS A 132 7.15 1.05 -0.93
CA CYS A 132 6.47 0.12 -0.05
C CYS A 132 4.95 0.22 -0.25
N LEU A 133 4.30 -0.91 -0.55
CA LEU A 133 2.86 -1.01 -0.76
C LEU A 133 2.21 -1.96 0.25
N GLY A 134 1.02 -1.60 0.73
CA GLY A 134 0.30 -2.29 1.79
C GLY A 134 -0.48 -3.54 1.34
N HIS A 135 -0.07 -4.22 0.27
CA HIS A 135 -0.72 -5.46 -0.14
C HIS A 135 -0.43 -6.57 0.86
N HIS A 136 -1.46 -7.30 1.26
CA HIS A 136 -1.43 -8.40 2.23
C HIS A 136 -1.68 -9.76 1.55
N LEU A 137 -1.74 -10.85 2.32
CA LEU A 137 -1.87 -12.22 1.82
C LEU A 137 -3.12 -12.39 0.94
N ASP A 138 -4.28 -11.91 1.42
CA ASP A 138 -5.53 -12.04 0.67
C ASP A 138 -5.47 -11.32 -0.69
N ASP A 139 -4.83 -10.15 -0.78
CA ASP A 139 -4.62 -9.46 -2.06
C ASP A 139 -3.81 -10.32 -3.06
N ILE A 140 -2.82 -11.06 -2.56
CA ILE A 140 -1.99 -11.95 -3.38
C ILE A 140 -2.84 -13.12 -3.88
N VAL A 141 -3.62 -13.75 -2.99
CA VAL A 141 -4.54 -14.86 -3.33
C VAL A 141 -5.60 -14.40 -4.32
N GLU A 142 -6.33 -13.32 -4.01
CA GLU A 142 -7.37 -12.76 -4.89
C GLU A 142 -6.81 -12.44 -6.28
N THR A 143 -5.64 -11.79 -6.35
CA THR A 143 -5.02 -11.45 -7.64
C THR A 143 -4.58 -12.68 -8.41
N THR A 144 -4.10 -13.72 -7.74
CA THR A 144 -3.73 -14.99 -8.38
C THR A 144 -4.96 -15.66 -8.99
N LEU A 145 -6.06 -15.73 -8.24
CA LEU A 145 -7.33 -16.29 -8.72
C LEU A 145 -7.93 -15.46 -9.86
N MET A 146 -7.91 -14.13 -9.77
CA MET A 146 -8.35 -13.26 -10.84
C MET A 146 -7.57 -13.51 -12.14
N ASN A 147 -6.24 -13.60 -12.06
CA ASN A 147 -5.41 -13.87 -13.22
C ASN A 147 -5.68 -15.25 -13.81
N LEU A 148 -5.84 -16.27 -12.97
CA LEU A 148 -6.14 -17.63 -13.41
C LEU A 148 -7.50 -17.72 -14.10
N LEU A 149 -8.55 -17.21 -13.48
CA LEU A 149 -9.93 -17.36 -13.96
C LEU A 149 -10.27 -16.44 -15.12
N PHE A 150 -9.80 -15.19 -15.11
CA PHE A 150 -10.17 -14.20 -16.13
C PHE A 150 -9.13 -14.02 -17.24
N SER A 151 -7.88 -14.46 -17.03
CA SER A 151 -6.80 -14.27 -18.00
C SER A 151 -6.08 -15.55 -18.37
N GLY A 152 -6.42 -16.69 -17.77
CA GLY A 152 -5.75 -17.99 -18.01
C GLY A 152 -4.27 -17.98 -17.62
N ARG A 153 -3.85 -17.09 -16.71
CA ARG A 153 -2.45 -16.91 -16.34
C ARG A 153 -2.25 -17.16 -14.85
N PHE A 154 -1.35 -18.08 -14.52
CA PHE A 154 -0.90 -18.26 -13.14
C PHE A 154 0.13 -17.18 -12.80
N LYS A 155 -0.34 -16.03 -12.33
CA LYS A 155 0.49 -14.88 -12.00
C LYS A 155 -0.03 -14.16 -10.76
N CYS A 156 0.86 -13.90 -9.80
CA CYS A 156 0.59 -13.03 -8.65
C CYS A 156 1.58 -11.85 -8.64
N PHE A 157 1.43 -10.92 -7.71
CA PHE A 157 2.52 -10.00 -7.41
C PHE A 157 3.41 -10.57 -6.30
N ALA A 158 4.71 -10.64 -6.59
CA ALA A 158 5.68 -11.09 -5.60
C ALA A 158 5.84 -10.05 -4.47
N PRO A 159 6.25 -10.48 -3.26
CA PRO A 159 6.59 -9.58 -2.16
C PRO A 159 7.69 -8.57 -2.51
N LEU A 160 8.60 -8.93 -3.39
CA LEU A 160 9.62 -8.06 -3.97
C LEU A 160 9.51 -8.09 -5.51
N THR A 161 9.45 -6.89 -6.12
CA THR A 161 9.53 -6.74 -7.59
C THR A 161 10.46 -5.58 -7.93
N TRP A 162 11.19 -5.73 -9.05
CA TRP A 162 11.98 -4.65 -9.64
C TRP A 162 11.18 -3.91 -10.69
N GLN A 163 11.32 -2.62 -10.77
CA GLN A 163 10.73 -1.77 -11.82
C GLN A 163 11.83 -1.17 -12.69
N ASP A 164 12.05 -1.73 -13.88
CA ASP A 164 13.13 -1.34 -14.78
C ASP A 164 13.06 0.14 -15.19
N ARG A 165 11.86 0.68 -15.42
CA ARG A 165 11.67 2.05 -15.88
C ARG A 165 12.10 3.13 -14.87
N THR A 166 11.96 2.86 -13.59
CA THR A 166 12.25 3.80 -12.49
C THR A 166 13.44 3.34 -11.66
N GLU A 167 13.98 2.15 -11.95
CA GLU A 167 15.09 1.53 -11.24
C GLU A 167 14.90 1.47 -9.73
N ILE A 168 13.66 1.21 -9.30
CA ILE A 168 13.31 1.08 -7.88
C ILE A 168 12.80 -0.33 -7.56
N ARG A 169 12.96 -0.72 -6.31
CA ARG A 169 12.31 -1.91 -5.77
C ARG A 169 10.89 -1.56 -5.32
N VAL A 170 9.95 -2.47 -5.53
CA VAL A 170 8.60 -2.41 -4.95
C VAL A 170 8.45 -3.58 -3.99
N ILE A 171 8.20 -3.28 -2.73
CA ILE A 171 8.10 -4.28 -1.66
C ILE A 171 6.73 -4.30 -1.00
N ARG A 172 6.35 -5.45 -0.44
CA ARG A 172 5.06 -5.70 0.21
C ARG A 172 5.27 -6.39 1.57
N PRO A 173 5.67 -5.63 2.60
CA PRO A 173 6.01 -6.21 3.91
C PRO A 173 4.83 -6.89 4.63
N LEU A 174 3.57 -6.60 4.22
CA LEU A 174 2.38 -7.21 4.81
C LEU A 174 2.00 -8.55 4.15
N ALA A 175 2.83 -9.11 3.25
CA ALA A 175 2.53 -10.30 2.45
C ALA A 175 2.15 -11.57 3.26
N TYR A 176 2.57 -11.67 4.52
CA TYR A 176 2.22 -12.79 5.41
C TYR A 176 1.05 -12.50 6.36
N LEU A 177 0.47 -11.29 6.30
CA LEU A 177 -0.71 -10.95 7.09
C LEU A 177 -1.99 -11.21 6.30
N GLU A 178 -2.96 -11.79 6.97
CA GLU A 178 -4.33 -11.91 6.50
C GLU A 178 -5.09 -10.59 6.68
N GLU A 179 -6.07 -10.30 5.83
CA GLU A 179 -6.88 -9.09 5.90
C GLU A 179 -7.52 -8.90 7.29
N VAL A 180 -8.00 -9.99 7.90
CA VAL A 180 -8.62 -9.95 9.23
C VAL A 180 -7.62 -9.51 10.31
N GLN A 181 -6.35 -9.89 10.18
CA GLN A 181 -5.30 -9.48 11.11
C GLN A 181 -4.97 -7.99 10.94
N VAL A 182 -4.92 -7.52 9.69
CA VAL A 182 -4.74 -6.10 9.37
C VAL A 182 -5.88 -5.27 9.96
N ALA A 183 -7.14 -5.67 9.74
CA ALA A 183 -8.31 -4.95 10.25
C ALA A 183 -8.29 -4.86 11.79
N ARG A 184 -8.08 -5.97 12.48
CA ARG A 184 -7.99 -6.01 13.95
C ARG A 184 -6.89 -5.11 14.51
N GLU A 185 -5.74 -5.06 13.85
CA GLU A 185 -4.61 -4.24 14.30
C GLU A 185 -4.91 -2.74 14.10
N VAL A 186 -5.51 -2.38 12.96
CA VAL A 186 -5.92 -1.01 12.65
C VAL A 186 -6.96 -0.50 13.64
N ASP A 187 -7.98 -1.30 13.96
CA ASP A 187 -9.02 -0.96 14.94
C ASP A 187 -8.41 -0.78 16.34
N ARG A 188 -7.52 -1.68 16.75
CA ARG A 188 -6.82 -1.61 18.04
C ARG A 188 -5.96 -0.34 18.16
N LEU A 189 -5.28 0.02 17.08
CA LEU A 189 -4.42 1.20 17.02
C LEU A 189 -5.20 2.49 16.76
N LYS A 190 -6.50 2.40 16.43
CA LYS A 190 -7.38 3.52 16.07
C LYS A 190 -6.76 4.40 14.98
N LEU A 191 -6.26 3.78 13.92
CA LEU A 191 -5.63 4.53 12.82
C LEU A 191 -6.66 5.37 12.05
N PRO A 192 -6.31 6.58 11.63
CA PRO A 192 -7.23 7.53 11.00
C PRO A 192 -7.49 7.16 9.54
N LEU A 193 -8.51 6.34 9.27
CA LEU A 193 -8.91 5.96 7.92
C LEU A 193 -9.44 7.16 7.14
N VAL A 194 -9.09 7.25 5.87
CA VAL A 194 -9.60 8.24 4.92
C VAL A 194 -10.25 7.51 3.75
N ASP A 195 -11.51 7.80 3.49
CA ASP A 195 -12.25 7.28 2.34
C ASP A 195 -12.31 8.35 1.23
N PHE A 196 -11.72 8.05 0.08
CA PHE A 196 -11.80 8.91 -1.10
C PHE A 196 -13.16 8.90 -1.81
N ARG A 197 -14.14 8.11 -1.33
CA ARG A 197 -15.47 7.93 -1.93
C ARG A 197 -15.35 7.71 -3.44
N CYS A 198 -14.66 6.64 -3.83
CA CYS A 198 -14.44 6.29 -5.22
C CYS A 198 -15.78 6.12 -5.96
N PRO A 199 -16.07 6.92 -7.02
CA PRO A 199 -17.35 6.83 -7.74
C PRO A 199 -17.49 5.56 -8.57
N PHE A 200 -16.41 4.79 -8.75
CA PHE A 200 -16.35 3.59 -9.59
C PHE A 200 -16.26 2.28 -8.77
N SER A 201 -16.53 2.31 -7.47
CA SER A 201 -16.30 1.16 -6.57
C SER A 201 -17.35 0.05 -6.66
N ALA A 202 -18.49 0.28 -7.33
CA ALA A 202 -19.56 -0.71 -7.47
C ALA A 202 -19.20 -1.78 -8.50
N ASP A 203 -19.56 -3.05 -8.23
CA ASP A 203 -19.45 -4.24 -9.08
C ASP A 203 -18.09 -4.43 -9.80
N ASN A 204 -17.11 -4.94 -9.06
CA ASN A 204 -15.86 -5.33 -9.67
C ASN A 204 -15.54 -6.83 -9.45
N GLN A 205 -14.79 -7.40 -10.39
CA GLN A 205 -14.36 -8.81 -10.37
C GLN A 205 -13.66 -9.20 -9.05
N ARG A 206 -12.97 -8.26 -8.41
CA ARG A 206 -12.29 -8.51 -7.13
C ARG A 206 -13.28 -8.77 -6.00
N ALA A 207 -14.39 -8.02 -5.94
CA ALA A 207 -15.43 -8.23 -4.94
C ALA A 207 -16.06 -9.62 -5.09
N TRP A 208 -16.29 -10.07 -6.33
CA TRP A 208 -16.77 -11.42 -6.60
C TRP A 208 -15.76 -12.49 -6.16
N ILE A 209 -14.47 -12.37 -6.54
CA ILE A 209 -13.42 -13.31 -6.08
C ILE A 209 -13.35 -13.35 -4.56
N LYS A 210 -13.39 -12.19 -3.89
CA LYS A 210 -13.36 -12.11 -2.44
C LYS A 210 -14.52 -12.90 -1.80
N SER A 211 -15.73 -12.81 -2.37
CA SER A 211 -16.87 -13.60 -1.89
C SER A 211 -16.66 -15.11 -2.09
N GLN A 212 -16.02 -15.52 -3.18
CA GLN A 212 -15.73 -16.95 -3.41
C GLN A 212 -14.67 -17.48 -2.43
N VAL A 213 -13.59 -16.73 -2.20
CA VAL A 213 -12.54 -17.09 -1.25
C VAL A 213 -13.09 -17.20 0.18
N ALA A 214 -14.00 -16.30 0.56
CA ALA A 214 -14.64 -16.35 1.88
C ALA A 214 -15.60 -17.54 2.08
N ALA A 215 -16.02 -18.21 1.00
CA ALA A 215 -16.91 -19.36 1.02
C ALA A 215 -16.15 -20.72 1.03
N LEU A 216 -14.81 -20.71 0.84
CA LEU A 216 -13.92 -21.87 0.92
C LEU A 216 -13.40 -22.08 2.34
#